data_6c21f8e489880326e5d6e07329184947
#
_entry.id   6c21f8e489880326e5d6e07329184947
#
_cell.length_a   1.000
_cell.length_b   1.000
_cell.length_c   1.000
_cell.angle_alpha   90.00
_cell.angle_beta   90.00
_cell.angle_gamma   90.00
#
_symmetry.space_group_name_H-M   'P 1'
#
loop_
_entity.id
_entity.type
_entity.pdbx_description
1 polymer ?
#
loop_
_entity_poly.entity_id
_entity_poly.type
_entity_poly.pdbx_seq_one_letter_code
_entity_poly.pdbx_strand_id
1 'polypeptide(L)'
;MKILFLCNVFPHANVVSGAINVYHRIRLLAQRGHTVGLAAFKTGADDPHIPAVRAILHEMELLPRPVQQNPFRRFPGNLFPILPHDFSVGYDPAMHRLVGSMVDRTRYDVVVAEFSVMGQYLHHNPYLSAVRRVISCHSCLTTSALKAIRLRPYAPKCWRRRLTVQRLRAVEFAMYRSADLILTLTGEERLDLLKYDPDLSIEIVPYGVDTEYFKPAPARDPEDSLIYTGFFAQEPNSDAFIWFARTVWPWLKARHPGLKLYVVGAGVTRGMREAAGNDQRIVITGPVDDVACYLARGRIFICPIRMGTGFRGKILQAMAA
;
A
#
# COMPACT_ATOMS: atom_id res chain seq x y z
N MET A 1 1.26 -1.24 -26.34
CA MET A 1 1.19 -2.50 -25.57
C MET A 1 -0.18 -2.64 -24.93
N LYS A 2 -0.65 -3.86 -24.75
CA LYS A 2 -1.86 -4.20 -24.02
C LYS A 2 -1.47 -4.69 -22.62
N ILE A 3 -1.92 -4.00 -21.57
CA ILE A 3 -1.48 -4.20 -20.19
C ILE A 3 -2.71 -4.45 -19.32
N LEU A 4 -2.75 -5.58 -18.60
CA LEU A 4 -3.80 -5.89 -17.62
C LEU A 4 -3.26 -5.69 -16.20
N PHE A 5 -3.91 -4.84 -15.42
CA PHE A 5 -3.60 -4.64 -14.00
C PHE A 5 -4.52 -5.47 -13.12
N LEU A 6 -3.95 -6.14 -12.11
CA LEU A 6 -4.67 -6.87 -11.07
C LEU A 6 -4.50 -6.15 -9.74
N CYS A 7 -5.61 -5.73 -9.10
CA CYS A 7 -5.55 -4.94 -7.88
C CYS A 7 -6.41 -5.54 -6.76
N ASN A 8 -5.85 -5.58 -5.55
CA ASN A 8 -6.58 -5.99 -4.33
C ASN A 8 -7.46 -4.88 -3.74
N VAL A 9 -7.28 -3.66 -4.22
CA VAL A 9 -8.07 -2.46 -3.88
C VAL A 9 -8.36 -1.74 -5.18
N PHE A 10 -9.59 -1.23 -5.34
CA PHE A 10 -9.96 -0.47 -6.53
C PHE A 10 -9.16 0.84 -6.60
N PRO A 11 -8.36 1.06 -7.67
CA PRO A 11 -7.52 2.24 -7.79
C PRO A 11 -8.35 3.43 -8.34
N HIS A 12 -8.39 4.53 -7.59
CA HIS A 12 -9.03 5.77 -8.02
C HIS A 12 -8.32 7.01 -7.43
N ALA A 13 -8.65 8.21 -7.91
CA ALA A 13 -7.95 9.45 -7.55
C ALA A 13 -7.99 9.77 -6.04
N ASN A 14 -9.05 9.36 -5.33
CA ASN A 14 -9.23 9.65 -3.91
C ASN A 14 -8.89 8.47 -2.99
N VAL A 15 -8.34 7.37 -3.53
CA VAL A 15 -7.96 6.22 -2.71
C VAL A 15 -6.72 6.55 -1.89
N VAL A 16 -6.71 6.08 -0.66
CA VAL A 16 -5.55 6.24 0.23
C VAL A 16 -4.52 5.13 0.01
N SER A 17 -3.28 5.37 0.43
CA SER A 17 -2.15 4.42 0.36
C SER A 17 -1.59 4.19 -1.04
N GLY A 18 -0.92 3.05 -1.27
CA GLY A 18 -0.27 2.71 -2.54
C GLY A 18 -1.18 2.62 -3.76
N ALA A 19 -2.49 2.40 -3.56
CA ALA A 19 -3.44 2.25 -4.68
C ALA A 19 -3.61 3.54 -5.50
N ILE A 20 -3.37 4.73 -4.92
CA ILE A 20 -3.37 5.99 -5.68
C ILE A 20 -2.25 6.02 -6.73
N ASN A 21 -1.09 5.44 -6.43
CA ASN A 21 0.02 5.37 -7.40
C ASN A 21 -0.31 4.41 -8.53
N VAL A 22 -1.06 3.34 -8.25
CA VAL A 22 -1.57 2.43 -9.28
C VAL A 22 -2.54 3.16 -10.20
N TYR A 23 -3.46 3.97 -9.64
CA TYR A 23 -4.36 4.81 -10.43
C TYR A 23 -3.60 5.74 -11.37
N HIS A 24 -2.61 6.49 -10.87
CA HIS A 24 -1.81 7.40 -11.70
C HIS A 24 -1.02 6.65 -12.77
N ARG A 25 -0.46 5.47 -12.46
CA ARG A 25 0.23 4.62 -13.44
C ARG A 25 -0.70 4.18 -14.56
N ILE A 26 -1.89 3.67 -14.23
CA ILE A 26 -2.93 3.27 -15.18
C ILE A 26 -3.30 4.47 -16.07
N ARG A 27 -3.60 5.63 -15.47
CA ARG A 27 -3.97 6.86 -16.18
C ARG A 27 -2.88 7.28 -17.17
N LEU A 28 -1.63 7.37 -16.71
CA LEU A 28 -0.52 7.81 -17.54
C LEU A 28 -0.20 6.83 -18.68
N LEU A 29 -0.32 5.53 -18.47
CA LEU A 29 -0.14 4.54 -19.52
C LEU A 29 -1.24 4.64 -20.58
N ALA A 30 -2.50 4.79 -20.16
CA ALA A 30 -3.61 5.02 -21.08
C ALA A 30 -3.43 6.31 -21.90
N GLN A 31 -3.01 7.41 -21.27
CA GLN A 31 -2.70 8.68 -21.93
C GLN A 31 -1.55 8.57 -22.95
N ARG A 32 -0.62 7.64 -22.73
CA ARG A 32 0.49 7.34 -23.67
C ARG A 32 0.09 6.38 -24.79
N GLY A 33 -1.20 6.06 -24.93
CA GLY A 33 -1.73 5.24 -26.01
C GLY A 33 -1.59 3.72 -25.78
N HIS A 34 -1.33 3.26 -24.54
CA HIS A 34 -1.38 1.86 -24.22
C HIS A 34 -2.84 1.40 -24.01
N THR A 35 -3.15 0.17 -24.41
CA THR A 35 -4.44 -0.46 -24.11
C THR A 35 -4.39 -1.02 -22.70
N VAL A 36 -5.09 -0.38 -21.77
CA VAL A 36 -5.03 -0.76 -20.35
C VAL A 36 -6.34 -1.39 -19.90
N GLY A 37 -6.24 -2.58 -19.30
CA GLY A 37 -7.35 -3.27 -18.61
C GLY A 37 -7.13 -3.31 -17.10
N LEU A 38 -8.21 -3.49 -16.36
CA LEU A 38 -8.20 -3.59 -14.90
C LEU A 38 -9.10 -4.73 -14.42
N ALA A 39 -8.55 -5.64 -13.63
CA ALA A 39 -9.29 -6.57 -12.79
C ALA A 39 -9.03 -6.20 -11.31
N ALA A 40 -10.07 -5.84 -10.55
CA ALA A 40 -9.89 -5.39 -9.19
C ALA A 40 -10.98 -5.88 -8.24
N PHE A 41 -10.63 -5.96 -6.95
CA PHE A 41 -11.63 -6.07 -5.90
C PHE A 41 -12.13 -4.67 -5.53
N LYS A 42 -13.47 -4.55 -5.34
CA LYS A 42 -14.11 -3.31 -4.94
C LYS A 42 -14.95 -3.48 -3.67
N THR A 43 -15.20 -2.37 -3.01
CA THR A 43 -16.20 -2.21 -1.94
C THR A 43 -17.33 -1.29 -2.40
N GLY A 44 -18.41 -1.17 -1.63
CA GLY A 44 -19.48 -0.21 -1.96
C GLY A 44 -19.02 1.26 -1.91
N ALA A 45 -17.98 1.56 -1.12
CA ALA A 45 -17.41 2.91 -1.05
C ALA A 45 -16.71 3.34 -2.36
N ASP A 46 -16.35 2.40 -3.22
CA ASP A 46 -15.66 2.67 -4.49
C ASP A 46 -16.64 3.02 -5.63
N ASP A 47 -17.95 2.71 -5.47
CA ASP A 47 -18.95 2.85 -6.52
C ASP A 47 -19.03 4.26 -7.15
N PRO A 48 -18.93 5.36 -6.40
CA PRO A 48 -18.94 6.70 -7.00
C PRO A 48 -17.75 6.99 -7.93
N HIS A 49 -16.65 6.25 -7.78
CA HIS A 49 -15.41 6.46 -8.54
C HIS A 49 -15.31 5.58 -9.79
N ILE A 50 -16.15 4.55 -9.91
CA ILE A 50 -16.13 3.59 -11.03
C ILE A 50 -16.26 4.28 -12.40
N PRO A 51 -17.21 5.22 -12.64
CA PRO A 51 -17.36 5.84 -13.95
C PRO A 51 -16.09 6.56 -14.42
N ALA A 52 -15.42 7.30 -13.53
CA ALA A 52 -14.21 8.05 -13.86
C ALA A 52 -13.04 7.12 -14.23
N VAL A 53 -12.88 5.99 -13.53
CA VAL A 53 -11.84 5.01 -13.84
C VAL A 53 -12.17 4.25 -15.12
N ARG A 54 -13.43 3.88 -15.32
CA ARG A 54 -13.87 3.19 -16.55
C ARG A 54 -13.62 4.01 -17.80
N ALA A 55 -13.77 5.32 -17.74
CA ALA A 55 -13.57 6.22 -18.88
C ALA A 55 -12.13 6.24 -19.43
N ILE A 56 -11.13 5.86 -18.64
CA ILE A 56 -9.73 5.83 -19.03
C ILE A 56 -9.23 4.43 -19.43
N LEU A 57 -10.04 3.41 -19.26
CA LEU A 57 -9.69 2.02 -19.49
C LEU A 57 -10.32 1.45 -20.76
N HIS A 58 -9.62 0.54 -21.41
CA HIS A 58 -10.16 -0.27 -22.49
C HIS A 58 -11.20 -1.28 -21.97
N GLU A 59 -10.90 -1.89 -20.83
CA GLU A 59 -11.69 -2.95 -20.22
C GLU A 59 -11.55 -2.91 -18.70
N MET A 60 -12.64 -3.14 -17.98
CA MET A 60 -12.64 -3.17 -16.52
C MET A 60 -13.63 -4.21 -15.98
N GLU A 61 -13.12 -5.12 -15.18
CA GLU A 61 -13.91 -6.14 -14.49
C GLU A 61 -13.66 -6.04 -12.96
N LEU A 62 -14.76 -6.07 -12.21
CA LEU A 62 -14.72 -5.86 -10.77
C LEU A 62 -15.36 -7.02 -10.03
N LEU A 63 -14.69 -7.53 -9.00
CA LEU A 63 -15.25 -8.49 -8.06
C LEU A 63 -15.51 -7.79 -6.71
N PRO A 64 -16.55 -8.19 -5.98
CA PRO A 64 -16.73 -7.71 -4.63
C PRO A 64 -15.54 -8.15 -3.77
N ARG A 65 -15.06 -7.26 -2.90
CA ARG A 65 -13.96 -7.61 -2.00
C ARG A 65 -14.41 -8.75 -1.07
N PRO A 66 -13.67 -9.87 -1.04
CA PRO A 66 -14.02 -10.98 -0.19
C PRO A 66 -14.12 -10.55 1.28
N VAL A 67 -15.26 -10.80 1.91
CA VAL A 67 -15.42 -10.60 3.35
C VAL A 67 -14.52 -11.62 4.06
N GLN A 68 -13.81 -11.19 5.07
CA GLN A 68 -12.92 -12.03 5.86
C GLN A 68 -13.73 -13.19 6.47
N GLN A 69 -13.71 -14.34 5.80
CA GLN A 69 -14.34 -15.55 6.32
C GLN A 69 -13.40 -16.19 7.34
N ASN A 70 -13.98 -16.72 8.43
CA ASN A 70 -13.24 -17.46 9.44
C ASN A 70 -12.40 -18.55 8.76
N PRO A 71 -11.05 -18.56 8.91
CA PRO A 71 -10.17 -19.52 8.24
C PRO A 71 -10.52 -20.98 8.51
N PHE A 72 -11.17 -21.27 9.64
CA PHE A 72 -11.65 -22.60 9.99
C PHE A 72 -12.88 -23.07 9.20
N ARG A 73 -13.62 -22.18 8.55
CA ARG A 73 -14.81 -22.55 7.74
C ARG A 73 -14.49 -22.90 6.28
N ARG A 74 -13.31 -22.54 5.77
CA ARG A 74 -12.95 -22.73 4.35
C ARG A 74 -12.49 -24.15 3.99
N PHE A 75 -12.09 -24.96 4.96
CA PHE A 75 -11.53 -26.30 4.70
C PHE A 75 -12.03 -27.32 5.72
N PRO A 76 -13.23 -27.88 5.55
CA PRO A 76 -13.59 -29.06 6.30
C PRO A 76 -12.65 -30.20 5.86
N GLY A 77 -11.73 -30.59 6.72
CA GLY A 77 -10.82 -31.71 6.52
C GLY A 77 -9.32 -31.40 6.49
N ASN A 78 -8.88 -30.14 6.38
CA ASN A 78 -7.46 -29.81 6.45
C ASN A 78 -7.10 -29.10 7.76
N LEU A 79 -6.32 -29.77 8.60
CA LEU A 79 -5.82 -29.25 9.88
C LEU A 79 -4.91 -28.01 9.73
N PHE A 80 -4.44 -27.69 8.52
CA PHE A 80 -3.57 -26.54 8.25
C PHE A 80 -4.06 -25.76 7.02
N PRO A 81 -4.22 -24.43 7.12
CA PRO A 81 -4.55 -23.62 5.95
C PRO A 81 -3.43 -23.76 4.91
N ILE A 82 -3.78 -24.04 3.65
CA ILE A 82 -2.84 -24.21 2.53
C ILE A 82 -2.04 -22.94 2.30
N LEU A 83 -2.67 -21.77 2.45
CA LEU A 83 -2.03 -20.45 2.28
C LEU A 83 -1.76 -19.77 3.63
N PRO A 84 -0.63 -19.04 3.77
CA PRO A 84 -0.42 -18.14 4.90
C PRO A 84 -1.55 -17.13 5.04
N HIS A 85 -1.78 -16.64 6.27
CA HIS A 85 -2.88 -15.72 6.57
C HIS A 85 -2.88 -14.49 5.63
N ASP A 86 -1.71 -13.92 5.36
CA ASP A 86 -1.56 -12.72 4.52
C ASP A 86 -2.08 -12.94 3.09
N PHE A 87 -1.98 -14.16 2.55
CA PHE A 87 -2.50 -14.54 1.24
C PHE A 87 -3.94 -15.08 1.27
N SER A 88 -4.38 -15.64 2.39
CA SER A 88 -5.74 -16.17 2.54
C SER A 88 -6.77 -15.08 2.78
N VAL A 89 -6.36 -13.95 3.36
CA VAL A 89 -7.23 -12.79 3.56
C VAL A 89 -7.51 -12.12 2.22
N GLY A 90 -8.78 -12.11 1.85
CA GLY A 90 -9.19 -11.51 0.57
C GLY A 90 -8.92 -12.39 -0.67
N TYR A 91 -8.64 -13.68 -0.51
CA TYR A 91 -8.56 -14.63 -1.63
C TYR A 91 -9.95 -14.99 -2.14
N ASP A 92 -10.13 -14.89 -3.47
CA ASP A 92 -11.31 -15.37 -4.17
C ASP A 92 -10.88 -16.15 -5.44
N PRO A 93 -11.24 -17.45 -5.58
CA PRO A 93 -10.90 -18.24 -6.76
C PRO A 93 -11.53 -17.70 -8.06
N ALA A 94 -12.59 -16.88 -7.98
CA ALA A 94 -13.19 -16.24 -9.15
C ALA A 94 -12.20 -15.33 -9.88
N MET A 95 -11.25 -14.69 -9.17
CA MET A 95 -10.23 -13.84 -9.77
C MET A 95 -9.30 -14.62 -10.72
N HIS A 96 -8.98 -15.89 -10.43
CA HIS A 96 -8.18 -16.72 -11.37
C HIS A 96 -8.86 -16.86 -12.73
N ARG A 97 -10.16 -17.19 -12.73
CA ARG A 97 -10.96 -17.36 -13.95
C ARG A 97 -11.15 -16.03 -14.68
N LEU A 98 -11.40 -14.97 -13.92
CA LEU A 98 -11.58 -13.64 -14.45
C LEU A 98 -10.34 -13.19 -15.23
N VAL A 99 -9.18 -13.29 -14.60
CA VAL A 99 -7.89 -12.92 -15.23
C VAL A 99 -7.64 -13.74 -16.50
N GLY A 100 -7.83 -15.06 -16.46
CA GLY A 100 -7.70 -15.92 -17.63
C GLY A 100 -8.63 -15.49 -18.77
N SER A 101 -9.91 -15.29 -18.49
CA SER A 101 -10.89 -14.86 -19.50
C SER A 101 -10.59 -13.50 -20.12
N MET A 102 -10.11 -12.53 -19.32
CA MET A 102 -9.68 -11.23 -19.85
C MET A 102 -8.45 -11.34 -20.75
N VAL A 103 -7.45 -12.15 -20.35
CA VAL A 103 -6.24 -12.38 -21.14
C VAL A 103 -6.60 -13.03 -22.48
N ASP A 104 -7.46 -14.03 -22.48
CA ASP A 104 -7.86 -14.75 -23.70
C ASP A 104 -8.69 -13.85 -24.65
N ARG A 105 -9.56 -13.02 -24.11
CA ARG A 105 -10.44 -12.11 -24.88
C ARG A 105 -9.67 -10.99 -25.55
N THR A 106 -8.80 -10.31 -24.79
CA THR A 106 -8.13 -9.07 -25.25
C THR A 106 -6.70 -9.32 -25.74
N ARG A 107 -6.12 -10.50 -25.45
CA ARG A 107 -4.74 -10.87 -25.82
C ARG A 107 -3.76 -9.83 -25.28
N TYR A 108 -3.70 -9.71 -23.95
CA TYR A 108 -2.75 -8.82 -23.27
C TYR A 108 -1.31 -9.27 -23.47
N ASP A 109 -0.40 -8.30 -23.65
CA ASP A 109 1.05 -8.54 -23.75
C ASP A 109 1.66 -8.85 -22.38
N VAL A 110 1.10 -8.24 -21.32
CA VAL A 110 1.58 -8.35 -19.94
C VAL A 110 0.44 -8.23 -18.93
N VAL A 111 0.54 -9.02 -17.86
CA VAL A 111 -0.33 -8.91 -16.67
C VAL A 111 0.52 -8.46 -15.50
N VAL A 112 0.09 -7.37 -14.84
CA VAL A 112 0.78 -6.76 -13.71
C VAL A 112 -0.05 -6.98 -12.44
N ALA A 113 0.44 -7.79 -11.52
CA ALA A 113 -0.15 -7.97 -10.21
C ALA A 113 0.36 -6.88 -9.26
N GLU A 114 -0.50 -5.96 -8.90
CA GLU A 114 -0.18 -4.87 -7.97
C GLU A 114 -0.31 -5.34 -6.52
N PHE A 115 0.74 -5.13 -5.76
CA PHE A 115 1.01 -5.72 -4.44
C PHE A 115 1.32 -7.22 -4.49
N SER A 116 2.26 -7.67 -3.67
CA SER A 116 2.71 -9.07 -3.63
C SER A 116 1.58 -10.09 -3.51
N VAL A 117 0.53 -9.76 -2.76
CA VAL A 117 -0.63 -10.64 -2.56
C VAL A 117 -1.38 -10.97 -3.85
N MET A 118 -1.34 -10.10 -4.86
CA MET A 118 -2.01 -10.35 -6.14
C MET A 118 -1.22 -11.33 -7.03
N GLY A 119 0.07 -11.54 -6.75
CA GLY A 119 0.89 -12.55 -7.43
C GLY A 119 0.32 -13.97 -7.32
N GLN A 120 -0.49 -14.27 -6.27
CA GLN A 120 -1.16 -15.55 -6.14
C GLN A 120 -2.12 -15.87 -7.29
N TYR A 121 -2.64 -14.86 -7.98
CA TYR A 121 -3.54 -15.03 -9.13
C TYR A 121 -2.79 -15.23 -10.46
N LEU A 122 -1.48 -15.00 -10.46
CA LEU A 122 -0.59 -15.34 -11.60
C LEU A 122 0.10 -16.69 -11.40
N HIS A 123 0.44 -17.02 -10.14
CA HIS A 123 1.14 -18.23 -9.77
C HIS A 123 0.24 -19.47 -9.96
N HIS A 124 0.70 -20.42 -10.78
CA HIS A 124 -0.04 -21.66 -11.08
C HIS A 124 -1.52 -21.45 -11.44
N ASN A 125 -1.84 -20.34 -12.09
CA ASN A 125 -3.20 -20.10 -12.58
C ASN A 125 -3.50 -20.99 -13.79
N PRO A 126 -4.40 -21.98 -13.66
CA PRO A 126 -4.69 -22.92 -14.75
C PRO A 126 -5.47 -22.29 -15.90
N TYR A 127 -6.05 -21.12 -15.70
CA TYR A 127 -6.83 -20.37 -16.70
C TYR A 127 -5.99 -19.34 -17.44
N LEU A 128 -4.72 -19.13 -17.05
CA LEU A 128 -3.86 -18.10 -17.63
C LEU A 128 -3.04 -18.67 -18.76
N SER A 129 -3.32 -18.26 -19.99
CA SER A 129 -2.54 -18.58 -21.17
C SER A 129 -1.13 -17.94 -21.11
N ALA A 130 -0.27 -18.24 -22.08
CA ALA A 130 1.08 -17.69 -22.17
C ALA A 130 1.03 -16.16 -22.31
N VAL A 131 1.37 -15.47 -21.22
CA VAL A 131 1.44 -14.01 -21.11
C VAL A 131 2.58 -13.64 -20.15
N ARG A 132 3.24 -12.51 -20.38
CA ARG A 132 4.27 -12.00 -19.44
C ARG A 132 3.63 -11.66 -18.10
N ARG A 133 4.25 -12.12 -17.02
CA ARG A 133 3.77 -11.98 -15.63
C ARG A 133 4.70 -11.05 -14.87
N VAL A 134 4.16 -9.95 -14.40
CA VAL A 134 4.89 -8.96 -13.62
C VAL A 134 4.25 -8.85 -12.23
N ILE A 135 5.07 -8.85 -11.18
CA ILE A 135 4.62 -8.60 -9.81
C ILE A 135 5.20 -7.27 -9.36
N SER A 136 4.34 -6.28 -9.12
CA SER A 136 4.71 -5.00 -8.53
C SER A 136 4.72 -5.13 -7.00
N CYS A 137 5.89 -5.38 -6.46
CA CYS A 137 6.10 -5.57 -5.01
C CYS A 137 6.20 -4.22 -4.31
N HIS A 138 5.09 -3.75 -3.76
CA HIS A 138 5.06 -2.50 -2.97
C HIS A 138 5.67 -2.67 -1.58
N SER A 139 5.70 -3.88 -1.07
CA SER A 139 6.47 -4.30 0.09
C SER A 139 6.47 -5.82 0.20
N CYS A 140 7.63 -6.41 0.45
CA CYS A 140 7.74 -7.84 0.71
C CYS A 140 7.16 -8.18 2.08
N LEU A 141 6.19 -9.09 2.11
CA LEU A 141 5.50 -9.50 3.34
C LEU A 141 6.46 -10.22 4.30
N THR A 142 7.37 -11.03 3.77
CA THR A 142 8.40 -11.75 4.54
C THR A 142 9.31 -10.77 5.27
N THR A 143 9.87 -9.78 4.57
CA THR A 143 10.77 -8.79 5.18
C THR A 143 10.03 -7.91 6.19
N SER A 144 8.78 -7.54 5.89
CA SER A 144 7.90 -6.81 6.80
C SER A 144 7.62 -7.59 8.09
N ALA A 145 7.33 -8.90 7.96
CA ALA A 145 7.10 -9.77 9.11
C ALA A 145 8.37 -9.92 9.97
N LEU A 146 9.53 -10.10 9.36
CA LEU A 146 10.82 -10.22 10.06
C LEU A 146 11.21 -8.92 10.77
N LYS A 147 11.03 -7.76 10.12
CA LYS A 147 11.26 -6.44 10.75
C LYS A 147 10.33 -6.24 11.96
N ALA A 148 9.05 -6.61 11.85
CA ALA A 148 8.10 -6.52 12.97
C ALA A 148 8.48 -7.42 14.15
N ILE A 149 8.95 -8.64 13.87
CA ILE A 149 9.45 -9.58 14.90
C ILE A 149 10.66 -9.01 15.65
N ARG A 150 11.60 -8.36 14.92
CA ARG A 150 12.79 -7.75 15.53
C ARG A 150 12.45 -6.57 16.43
N LEU A 151 11.50 -5.72 16.00
CA LEU A 151 11.12 -4.51 16.74
C LEU A 151 10.31 -4.80 18.01
N ARG A 152 9.51 -5.85 18.01
CA ARG A 152 8.64 -6.23 19.15
C ARG A 152 8.70 -7.73 19.43
N PRO A 153 9.86 -8.25 19.90
CA PRO A 153 10.09 -9.68 20.00
C PRO A 153 9.13 -10.42 20.94
N TYR A 154 8.57 -9.74 21.92
CA TYR A 154 7.68 -10.32 22.93
C TYR A 154 6.19 -10.09 22.66
N ALA A 155 5.80 -9.40 21.58
CA ALA A 155 4.41 -9.18 21.26
C ALA A 155 3.73 -10.50 20.84
N PRO A 156 2.51 -10.83 21.35
CA PRO A 156 1.81 -12.09 21.01
C PRO A 156 1.65 -12.32 19.51
N LYS A 157 1.39 -11.25 18.75
CA LYS A 157 1.32 -11.29 17.28
C LYS A 157 2.65 -11.73 16.64
N CYS A 158 3.79 -11.34 17.22
CA CYS A 158 5.11 -11.67 16.70
C CYS A 158 5.47 -13.13 16.99
N TRP A 159 5.00 -13.72 18.07
CA TRP A 159 5.20 -15.14 18.34
C TRP A 159 4.52 -16.02 17.27
N ARG A 160 3.24 -15.75 16.97
CA ARG A 160 2.57 -16.43 15.85
C ARG A 160 3.29 -16.23 14.51
N ARG A 161 3.76 -15.01 14.22
CA ARG A 161 4.53 -14.72 13.00
C ARG A 161 5.83 -15.50 12.91
N ARG A 162 6.54 -15.71 14.01
CA ARG A 162 7.76 -16.55 14.04
C ARG A 162 7.49 -17.97 13.57
N LEU A 163 6.36 -18.56 13.96
CA LEU A 163 5.97 -19.91 13.55
C LEU A 163 5.58 -20.01 12.07
N THR A 164 5.09 -18.92 11.50
CA THR A 164 4.51 -18.93 10.14
C THR A 164 5.41 -18.24 9.09
N VAL A 165 6.43 -17.49 9.50
CA VAL A 165 7.23 -16.67 8.57
C VAL A 165 8.00 -17.50 7.54
N GLN A 166 8.45 -18.71 7.89
CA GLN A 166 9.14 -19.59 6.95
C GLN A 166 8.19 -20.06 5.84
N ARG A 167 6.95 -20.38 6.20
CA ARG A 167 5.92 -20.75 5.23
C ARG A 167 5.50 -19.56 4.38
N LEU A 168 5.36 -18.37 5.00
CA LEU A 168 5.11 -17.13 4.29
C LEU A 168 6.18 -16.88 3.23
N ARG A 169 7.45 -17.02 3.61
CA ARG A 169 8.59 -16.88 2.69
C ARG A 169 8.53 -17.88 1.55
N ALA A 170 8.28 -19.16 1.86
CA ALA A 170 8.24 -20.21 0.84
C ALA A 170 7.17 -19.91 -0.22
N VAL A 171 5.96 -19.51 0.21
CA VAL A 171 4.86 -19.17 -0.70
C VAL A 171 5.15 -17.89 -1.49
N GLU A 172 5.57 -16.82 -0.82
CA GLU A 172 5.84 -15.52 -1.46
C GLU A 172 6.96 -15.64 -2.51
N PHE A 173 8.06 -16.32 -2.19
CA PHE A 173 9.15 -16.48 -3.13
C PHE A 173 8.86 -17.50 -4.26
N ALA A 174 8.01 -18.50 -4.02
CA ALA A 174 7.52 -19.35 -5.11
C ALA A 174 6.72 -18.54 -6.15
N MET A 175 5.92 -17.58 -5.70
CA MET A 175 5.21 -16.66 -6.62
C MET A 175 6.19 -15.75 -7.36
N TYR A 176 7.18 -15.19 -6.68
CA TYR A 176 8.19 -14.33 -7.33
C TYR A 176 8.96 -15.07 -8.41
N ARG A 177 9.37 -16.32 -8.16
CA ARG A 177 10.03 -17.17 -9.19
C ARG A 177 9.16 -17.49 -10.40
N SER A 178 7.84 -17.47 -10.24
CA SER A 178 6.90 -17.72 -11.34
C SER A 178 6.58 -16.50 -12.18
N ALA A 179 7.08 -15.33 -11.79
CA ALA A 179 6.96 -14.09 -12.54
C ALA A 179 8.17 -13.88 -13.44
N ASP A 180 7.95 -13.27 -14.62
CA ASP A 180 9.02 -12.91 -15.55
C ASP A 180 9.80 -11.68 -15.05
N LEU A 181 9.16 -10.83 -14.25
CA LEU A 181 9.75 -9.61 -13.71
C LEU A 181 9.07 -9.21 -12.40
N ILE A 182 9.87 -8.73 -11.45
CA ILE A 182 9.43 -8.13 -10.22
C ILE A 182 9.77 -6.64 -10.26
N LEU A 183 8.81 -5.78 -9.92
CA LEU A 183 9.04 -4.36 -9.75
C LEU A 183 9.12 -4.04 -8.26
N THR A 184 10.20 -3.37 -7.84
CA THR A 184 10.36 -2.83 -6.48
C THR A 184 10.38 -1.31 -6.52
N LEU A 185 10.08 -0.68 -5.38
CA LEU A 185 10.04 0.78 -5.28
C LEU A 185 11.39 1.39 -4.95
N THR A 186 12.29 0.61 -4.34
CA THR A 186 13.60 1.09 -3.86
C THR A 186 14.69 0.06 -4.10
N GLY A 187 15.96 0.54 -4.15
CA GLY A 187 17.12 -0.33 -4.22
C GLY A 187 17.29 -1.19 -2.96
N GLU A 188 16.87 -0.68 -1.78
CA GLU A 188 16.90 -1.45 -0.53
C GLU A 188 15.97 -2.67 -0.61
N GLU A 189 14.74 -2.49 -1.12
CA GLU A 189 13.80 -3.59 -1.30
C GLU A 189 14.32 -4.62 -2.30
N ARG A 190 14.91 -4.17 -3.43
CA ARG A 190 15.57 -5.05 -4.39
C ARG A 190 16.66 -5.89 -3.71
N LEU A 191 17.55 -5.27 -2.95
CA LEU A 191 18.60 -5.97 -2.22
C LEU A 191 18.04 -6.94 -1.17
N ASP A 192 16.97 -6.55 -0.47
CA ASP A 192 16.31 -7.42 0.52
C ASP A 192 15.70 -8.67 -0.13
N LEU A 193 15.13 -8.58 -1.32
CA LEU A 193 14.64 -9.75 -2.06
C LEU A 193 15.79 -10.64 -2.53
N LEU A 194 16.85 -10.07 -3.12
CA LEU A 194 18.00 -10.81 -3.62
C LEU A 194 18.80 -11.54 -2.54
N LYS A 195 18.71 -11.14 -1.26
CA LYS A 195 19.28 -11.91 -0.13
C LYS A 195 18.65 -13.30 0.03
N TYR A 196 17.37 -13.44 -0.35
CA TYR A 196 16.65 -14.71 -0.23
C TYR A 196 16.65 -15.50 -1.51
N ASP A 197 16.75 -14.81 -2.65
CA ASP A 197 16.75 -15.43 -3.99
C ASP A 197 17.50 -14.53 -4.98
N PRO A 198 18.78 -14.81 -5.21
CA PRO A 198 19.63 -13.99 -6.10
C PRO A 198 19.25 -14.06 -7.58
N ASP A 199 18.49 -15.09 -7.99
CA ASP A 199 18.14 -15.34 -9.40
C ASP A 199 16.87 -14.57 -9.84
N LEU A 200 16.23 -13.82 -8.95
CA LEU A 200 15.05 -13.04 -9.28
C LEU A 200 15.37 -11.90 -10.25
N SER A 201 14.58 -11.79 -11.32
CA SER A 201 14.60 -10.63 -12.22
C SER A 201 13.87 -9.47 -11.58
N ILE A 202 14.61 -8.43 -11.17
CA ILE A 202 14.05 -7.29 -10.41
C ILE A 202 14.47 -5.97 -11.02
N GLU A 203 13.48 -5.12 -11.34
CA GLU A 203 13.66 -3.73 -11.74
C GLU A 203 13.13 -2.76 -10.67
N ILE A 204 13.74 -1.58 -10.59
CA ILE A 204 13.32 -0.53 -9.64
C ILE A 204 12.45 0.47 -10.38
N VAL A 205 11.19 0.58 -9.96
CA VAL A 205 10.23 1.56 -10.47
C VAL A 205 9.69 2.37 -9.28
N PRO A 206 10.33 3.51 -8.94
CA PRO A 206 9.95 4.31 -7.77
C PRO A 206 8.58 4.95 -7.97
N TYR A 207 7.93 5.33 -6.87
CA TYR A 207 6.76 6.18 -6.93
C TYR A 207 7.12 7.59 -7.41
N GLY A 208 6.22 8.17 -8.18
CA GLY A 208 6.17 9.60 -8.44
C GLY A 208 5.21 10.33 -7.50
N VAL A 209 5.12 11.63 -7.65
CA VAL A 209 4.14 12.51 -7.02
C VAL A 209 3.48 13.36 -8.11
N ASP A 210 2.20 13.66 -7.95
CA ASP A 210 1.47 14.58 -8.83
C ASP A 210 1.84 16.02 -8.44
N THR A 211 2.79 16.62 -9.19
CA THR A 211 3.29 17.98 -8.95
C THR A 211 2.32 19.08 -9.39
N GLU A 212 1.26 18.74 -10.12
CA GLU A 212 0.17 19.68 -10.43
C GLU A 212 -0.78 19.84 -9.26
N TYR A 213 -0.98 18.76 -8.50
CA TYR A 213 -1.80 18.75 -7.29
C TYR A 213 -0.99 19.19 -6.05
N PHE A 214 0.16 18.57 -5.82
CA PHE A 214 1.09 18.97 -4.76
C PHE A 214 2.07 19.99 -5.34
N LYS A 215 1.86 21.25 -5.03
CA LYS A 215 2.71 22.37 -5.47
C LYS A 215 2.85 23.40 -4.35
N PRO A 216 3.95 24.15 -4.34
CA PRO A 216 4.16 25.19 -3.34
C PRO A 216 2.99 26.19 -3.32
N ALA A 217 2.55 26.57 -2.14
CA ALA A 217 1.58 27.65 -2.00
C ALA A 217 2.22 28.98 -2.42
N PRO A 218 1.41 29.95 -2.92
CA PRO A 218 1.88 31.33 -3.07
C PRO A 218 2.46 31.81 -1.74
N ALA A 219 3.57 32.53 -1.82
CA ALA A 219 4.41 32.96 -0.69
C ALA A 219 3.53 33.50 0.49
N ARG A 220 3.32 32.68 1.47
CA ARG A 220 2.82 33.03 2.80
C ARG A 220 3.91 32.64 3.79
N ASP A 221 4.10 33.44 4.82
CA ASP A 221 4.94 33.01 5.93
C ASP A 221 4.34 31.71 6.51
N PRO A 222 5.07 30.58 6.44
CA PRO A 222 4.57 29.33 6.94
C PRO A 222 4.36 29.42 8.47
N GLU A 223 3.26 28.87 8.94
CA GLU A 223 3.01 28.77 10.38
C GLU A 223 4.10 27.92 11.05
N ASP A 224 4.57 28.34 12.23
CA ASP A 224 5.50 27.53 13.02
C ASP A 224 4.83 26.23 13.45
N SER A 225 4.88 25.27 12.55
CA SER A 225 4.19 24.00 12.71
C SER A 225 4.92 22.82 12.11
N LEU A 226 4.69 21.67 12.72
CA LEU A 226 5.03 20.36 12.22
C LEU A 226 3.79 19.74 11.58
N ILE A 227 3.96 19.12 10.41
CA ILE A 227 2.87 18.40 9.73
C ILE A 227 3.19 16.92 9.69
N TYR A 228 2.25 16.09 10.14
CA TYR A 228 2.30 14.64 9.98
C TYR A 228 1.02 14.13 9.33
N THR A 229 1.12 13.49 8.17
CA THR A 229 -0.02 12.96 7.42
C THR A 229 -0.07 11.44 7.46
N GLY A 230 -1.27 10.86 7.41
CA GLY A 230 -1.38 9.40 7.30
C GLY A 230 -2.79 8.83 7.44
N PHE A 231 -2.92 7.56 7.07
CA PHE A 231 -4.07 6.74 7.45
C PHE A 231 -3.73 6.01 8.76
N PHE A 232 -4.28 6.50 9.87
CA PHE A 232 -3.86 6.10 11.22
C PHE A 232 -4.46 4.79 11.71
N ALA A 233 -5.42 4.21 10.99
CA ALA A 233 -5.84 2.82 11.23
C ALA A 233 -4.73 1.80 10.91
N GLN A 234 -3.72 2.20 10.11
CA GLN A 234 -2.51 1.42 9.89
C GLN A 234 -1.55 1.57 11.07
N GLU A 235 -1.21 0.45 11.72
CA GLU A 235 -0.36 0.42 12.91
C GLU A 235 0.96 1.21 12.79
N PRO A 236 1.72 1.16 11.65
CA PRO A 236 2.94 1.96 11.52
C PRO A 236 2.72 3.47 11.67
N ASN A 237 1.60 4.00 11.19
CA ASN A 237 1.30 5.42 11.27
C ASN A 237 0.88 5.85 12.69
N SER A 238 0.02 5.06 13.34
CA SER A 238 -0.42 5.35 14.72
C SER A 238 0.70 5.16 15.74
N ASP A 239 1.53 4.12 15.59
CA ASP A 239 2.72 3.91 16.43
C ASP A 239 3.71 5.07 16.32
N ALA A 240 3.98 5.53 15.11
CA ALA A 240 4.87 6.66 14.86
C ALA A 240 4.42 7.93 15.59
N PHE A 241 3.13 8.26 15.49
CA PHE A 241 2.57 9.41 16.20
C PHE A 241 2.66 9.24 17.73
N ILE A 242 2.25 8.09 18.27
CA ILE A 242 2.27 7.82 19.72
C ILE A 242 3.69 7.92 20.26
N TRP A 243 4.66 7.35 19.57
CA TRP A 243 6.07 7.47 19.96
C TRP A 243 6.54 8.92 19.92
N PHE A 244 6.27 9.64 18.81
CA PHE A 244 6.66 11.04 18.66
C PHE A 244 6.05 11.93 19.75
N ALA A 245 4.75 11.80 20.01
CA ALA A 245 4.03 12.57 21.00
C ALA A 245 4.54 12.34 22.44
N ARG A 246 4.97 11.11 22.76
CA ARG A 246 5.47 10.76 24.09
C ARG A 246 6.94 11.03 24.30
N THR A 247 7.76 10.92 23.24
CA THR A 247 9.23 10.92 23.37
C THR A 247 9.85 12.22 22.84
N VAL A 248 9.38 12.74 21.72
CA VAL A 248 10.02 13.89 21.04
C VAL A 248 9.28 15.20 21.34
N TRP A 249 7.96 15.16 21.26
CA TRP A 249 7.13 16.35 21.43
C TRP A 249 7.33 17.10 22.76
N PRO A 250 7.47 16.44 23.95
CA PRO A 250 7.70 17.14 25.21
C PRO A 250 8.97 18.01 25.19
N TRP A 251 10.01 17.54 24.52
CA TRP A 251 11.26 18.27 24.36
C TRP A 251 11.12 19.45 23.39
N LEU A 252 10.43 19.26 22.26
CA LEU A 252 10.19 20.32 21.28
C LEU A 252 9.32 21.45 21.87
N LYS A 253 8.21 21.10 22.51
CA LYS A 253 7.27 22.08 23.07
C LYS A 253 7.86 22.93 24.18
N ALA A 254 8.86 22.42 24.89
CA ALA A 254 9.56 23.18 25.92
C ALA A 254 10.49 24.26 25.33
N ARG A 255 11.05 24.00 24.13
CA ARG A 255 11.97 24.93 23.45
C ARG A 255 11.27 25.89 22.49
N HIS A 256 10.13 25.48 21.97
CA HIS A 256 9.34 26.23 20.98
C HIS A 256 7.88 26.39 21.48
N PRO A 257 7.60 27.37 22.33
CA PRO A 257 6.25 27.54 22.95
C PRO A 257 5.12 27.76 21.94
N GLY A 258 5.43 28.38 20.79
CA GLY A 258 4.46 28.65 19.72
C GLY A 258 4.28 27.51 18.72
N LEU A 259 5.12 26.46 18.78
CA LEU A 259 5.09 25.37 17.83
C LEU A 259 3.78 24.56 17.91
N LYS A 260 3.15 24.31 16.76
CA LYS A 260 1.99 23.42 16.62
C LYS A 260 2.35 22.11 15.92
N LEU A 261 1.59 21.06 16.20
CA LEU A 261 1.68 19.78 15.49
C LEU A 261 0.33 19.45 14.87
N TYR A 262 0.25 19.50 13.55
CA TYR A 262 -0.92 19.05 12.80
C TYR A 262 -0.77 17.56 12.43
N VAL A 263 -1.77 16.75 12.83
CA VAL A 263 -1.87 15.31 12.57
C VAL A 263 -3.05 15.11 11.64
N VAL A 264 -2.75 15.01 10.34
CA VAL A 264 -3.75 15.12 9.28
C VAL A 264 -4.06 13.74 8.69
N GLY A 265 -5.31 13.30 8.77
CA GLY A 265 -5.78 12.08 8.14
C GLY A 265 -6.75 11.25 8.96
N ALA A 266 -7.32 10.23 8.30
CA ALA A 266 -8.36 9.38 8.84
C ALA A 266 -7.83 8.23 9.72
N GLY A 267 -8.76 7.57 10.44
CA GLY A 267 -8.46 6.36 11.21
C GLY A 267 -7.76 6.61 12.54
N VAL A 268 -7.96 7.77 13.15
CA VAL A 268 -7.37 8.17 14.44
C VAL A 268 -7.76 7.19 15.54
N THR A 269 -6.77 6.60 16.20
CA THR A 269 -6.98 5.57 17.23
C THR A 269 -7.16 6.19 18.62
N ARG A 270 -7.74 5.42 19.55
CA ARG A 270 -7.83 5.80 20.97
C ARG A 270 -6.46 6.11 21.57
N GLY A 271 -5.46 5.26 21.31
CA GLY A 271 -4.09 5.45 21.81
C GLY A 271 -3.43 6.73 21.32
N MET A 272 -3.76 7.23 20.11
CA MET A 272 -3.30 8.52 19.63
C MET A 272 -3.92 9.68 20.40
N ARG A 273 -5.23 9.64 20.69
CA ARG A 273 -5.90 10.67 21.52
C ARG A 273 -5.33 10.72 22.93
N GLU A 274 -5.10 9.55 23.53
CA GLU A 274 -4.45 9.43 24.84
C GLU A 274 -3.02 9.98 24.83
N ALA A 275 -2.25 9.73 23.75
CA ALA A 275 -0.88 10.24 23.62
C ALA A 275 -0.83 11.76 23.38
N ALA A 276 -1.80 12.34 22.68
CA ALA A 276 -1.96 13.77 22.51
C ALA A 276 -2.34 14.46 23.83
N GLY A 277 -3.12 13.77 24.68
CA GLY A 277 -3.62 14.32 25.94
C GLY A 277 -4.46 15.59 25.72
N ASN A 278 -4.30 16.56 26.63
CA ASN A 278 -4.98 17.86 26.56
C ASN A 278 -4.10 18.98 25.94
N ASP A 279 -3.02 18.63 25.24
CA ASP A 279 -2.15 19.64 24.63
C ASP A 279 -2.82 20.25 23.39
N GLN A 280 -3.35 21.47 23.52
CA GLN A 280 -4.06 22.18 22.45
C GLN A 280 -3.19 22.51 21.23
N ARG A 281 -1.87 22.37 21.34
CA ARG A 281 -0.95 22.55 20.22
C ARG A 281 -0.85 21.31 19.32
N ILE A 282 -1.38 20.17 19.77
CA ILE A 282 -1.53 18.98 18.93
C ILE A 282 -2.93 18.98 18.32
N VAL A 283 -3.02 19.30 17.03
CA VAL A 283 -4.27 19.39 16.29
C VAL A 283 -4.46 18.12 15.47
N ILE A 284 -5.34 17.22 15.94
CA ILE A 284 -5.72 16.00 15.20
C ILE A 284 -6.95 16.35 14.37
N THR A 285 -6.76 16.49 13.05
CA THR A 285 -7.84 16.98 12.16
C THR A 285 -8.88 15.91 11.83
N GLY A 286 -8.52 14.61 11.89
CA GLY A 286 -9.32 13.59 11.23
C GLY A 286 -9.16 13.65 9.71
N PRO A 287 -10.10 13.06 8.94
CA PRO A 287 -10.08 13.14 7.47
C PRO A 287 -10.29 14.60 7.04
N VAL A 288 -9.59 14.98 5.97
CA VAL A 288 -9.67 16.30 5.34
C VAL A 288 -9.88 16.14 3.84
N ASP A 289 -10.54 17.09 3.21
CA ASP A 289 -10.80 17.07 1.77
C ASP A 289 -9.52 17.31 0.96
N ASP A 290 -8.62 18.15 1.48
CA ASP A 290 -7.38 18.52 0.81
C ASP A 290 -6.17 18.48 1.76
N VAL A 291 -5.32 17.48 1.57
CA VAL A 291 -4.07 17.31 2.33
C VAL A 291 -3.00 18.31 1.85
N ALA A 292 -3.03 18.71 0.57
CA ALA A 292 -2.03 19.63 0.01
C ALA A 292 -2.07 20.99 0.72
N CYS A 293 -3.25 21.48 1.08
CA CYS A 293 -3.41 22.72 1.84
C CYS A 293 -2.68 22.69 3.21
N TYR A 294 -2.70 21.55 3.90
CA TYR A 294 -1.98 21.39 5.16
C TYR A 294 -0.47 21.29 4.95
N LEU A 295 -0.02 20.58 3.91
CA LEU A 295 1.40 20.46 3.59
C LEU A 295 1.98 21.84 3.23
N ALA A 296 1.27 22.60 2.41
CA ALA A 296 1.70 23.94 1.97
C ALA A 296 1.66 24.99 3.10
N ARG A 297 0.88 24.77 4.16
CA ARG A 297 0.77 25.68 5.31
C ARG A 297 1.85 25.47 6.35
N GLY A 298 2.33 24.23 6.50
CA GLY A 298 3.27 23.89 7.56
C GLY A 298 4.72 24.17 7.18
N ARG A 299 5.54 24.52 8.18
CA ARG A 299 6.96 24.79 7.97
C ARG A 299 7.78 23.53 7.80
N ILE A 300 7.48 22.46 8.53
CA ILE A 300 8.26 21.22 8.54
C ILE A 300 7.31 20.03 8.46
N PHE A 301 7.52 19.17 7.47
CA PHE A 301 6.90 17.85 7.43
C PHE A 301 7.73 16.85 8.24
N ILE A 302 7.07 16.04 9.08
CA ILE A 302 7.74 14.99 9.84
C ILE A 302 7.25 13.61 9.41
N CYS A 303 8.17 12.62 9.40
CA CYS A 303 7.86 11.23 9.11
C CYS A 303 8.50 10.29 10.15
N PRO A 304 7.98 10.24 11.40
CA PRO A 304 8.60 9.51 12.50
C PRO A 304 8.32 8.01 12.47
N ILE A 305 8.11 7.43 11.29
CA ILE A 305 7.77 6.02 11.10
C ILE A 305 8.96 5.12 11.45
N ARG A 306 8.74 4.19 12.39
CA ARG A 306 9.74 3.27 12.91
C ARG A 306 9.54 1.84 12.42
N MET A 307 8.33 1.52 11.93
CA MET A 307 7.92 0.17 11.55
C MET A 307 7.48 0.12 10.10
N GLY A 308 7.48 -1.09 9.55
CA GLY A 308 7.06 -1.37 8.18
C GLY A 308 8.19 -1.17 7.16
N THR A 309 7.94 -1.72 5.99
CA THR A 309 8.79 -1.62 4.79
C THR A 309 8.04 -0.83 3.73
N GLY A 310 8.69 -0.56 2.62
CA GLY A 310 8.10 0.11 1.49
C GLY A 310 8.34 1.62 1.46
N PHE A 311 8.10 2.17 0.31
CA PHE A 311 8.32 3.58 0.00
C PHE A 311 7.32 4.50 0.72
N ARG A 312 7.77 5.66 1.17
CA ARG A 312 6.96 6.64 1.90
C ARG A 312 6.52 7.78 0.98
N GLY A 313 5.52 7.54 0.14
CA GLY A 313 5.01 8.53 -0.82
C GLY A 313 4.66 9.89 -0.19
N LYS A 314 4.23 9.91 1.08
CA LYS A 314 3.95 11.15 1.81
C LYS A 314 5.15 12.12 1.91
N ILE A 315 6.38 11.58 1.87
CA ILE A 315 7.60 12.41 1.86
C ILE A 315 7.70 13.14 0.51
N LEU A 316 7.45 12.45 -0.61
CA LEU A 316 7.44 13.11 -1.92
C LEU A 316 6.32 14.16 -2.01
N GLN A 317 5.14 13.88 -1.44
CA GLN A 317 4.04 14.83 -1.40
C GLN A 317 4.44 16.10 -0.66
N ALA A 318 5.10 15.96 0.49
CA ALA A 318 5.60 17.10 1.25
C ALA A 318 6.76 17.84 0.59
N MET A 319 7.60 17.13 -0.19
CA MET A 319 8.69 17.77 -0.95
C MET A 319 8.18 18.55 -2.17
N ALA A 320 7.01 18.20 -2.69
CA ALA A 320 6.39 18.85 -3.84
C ALA A 320 5.46 20.01 -3.43
N ALA A 321 4.97 20.02 -2.20
CA ALA A 321 4.10 21.07 -1.65
C ALA A 321 4.92 22.21 -1.01
#